data_27e35ef48fa238b57029310d695d2789
#
_entry.id   27e35ef48fa238b57029310d695d2789
#
_cell.length_a   1.000
_cell.length_b   1.000
_cell.length_c   1.000
_cell.angle_alpha   90.00
_cell.angle_beta   90.00
_cell.angle_gamma   90.00
#
_symmetry.space_group_name_H-M   'P 1'
#
loop_
_entity.id
_entity.type
_entity.pdbx_description
1 polymer ?
#
loop_
_entity_poly.entity_id
_entity_poly.type
_entity_poly.pdbx_seq_one_letter_code
_entity_poly.pdbx_strand_id
1 'polypeptide(L)'
;MEGGIALKKLLCALLAAVLTLTLMIPCTATDFAGFSDQQEIENNNAVRMLYDLGLISGYSDGSFGPQNPIRREEVAKLMALLREAEPQAQNASAPFYDSTTSWAADYIAYCAEHDIIAGSSGRFRPADHVTIRELAKMLLVILGEDASRYVGASWAQNVDEDAFVKGIYAGVSANYDSAATRDTACLLIYNAMLCPKVADAGQEGEARYVLDSLMNPMSYLEIRFGLTRYTATLTGNECADLTSAGNTLSAGTSKLAGHKAFDISTDLSLLGRNVDIYVKDGTVFGIPCYAVDEVYYTFTDASQLKEICAGGGFRLTEETAYYYNYTPSNKDILNTLSENDKITVIDHDGDNAFDVVLVTTSYPATVTSVSPLTVDVDGETQTVRAFSSTDVFTVGEAVYYSQICGNGYIRRLS
;
A
#
# COMPACT_ATOMS: atom_id res chain seq x y z
N MET A 1 64.68 20.24 0.38
CA MET A 1 63.84 19.16 0.98
C MET A 1 62.42 19.59 1.36
N GLU A 2 62.06 20.84 1.25
CA GLU A 2 60.70 21.35 1.62
C GLU A 2 59.60 21.17 0.56
N GLY A 3 59.95 21.09 -0.71
CA GLY A 3 58.94 20.93 -1.79
C GLY A 3 58.25 19.57 -1.85
N GLY A 4 58.92 18.50 -1.39
CA GLY A 4 58.35 17.14 -1.43
C GLY A 4 57.30 16.87 -0.36
N ILE A 5 57.34 17.59 0.77
CA ILE A 5 56.40 17.44 1.89
C ILE A 5 55.10 18.19 1.56
N ALA A 6 55.20 19.35 0.91
CA ALA A 6 54.02 20.12 0.50
C ALA A 6 53.23 19.40 -0.57
N LEU A 7 53.90 18.77 -1.54
CA LEU A 7 53.24 18.00 -2.62
C LEU A 7 52.54 16.72 -2.07
N LYS A 8 53.14 16.01 -1.10
CA LYS A 8 52.51 14.85 -0.44
C LYS A 8 51.29 15.23 0.40
N LYS A 9 51.35 16.37 1.12
CA LYS A 9 50.18 16.89 1.88
C LYS A 9 49.05 17.32 0.96
N LEU A 10 49.36 17.92 -0.18
CA LEU A 10 48.39 18.31 -1.20
C LEU A 10 47.75 17.05 -1.85
N LEU A 11 48.55 16.03 -2.15
CA LEU A 11 48.06 14.75 -2.70
C LEU A 11 47.19 13.99 -1.72
N CYS A 12 47.57 13.97 -0.43
CA CYS A 12 46.74 13.36 0.62
C CYS A 12 45.42 14.12 0.86
N ALA A 13 45.44 15.45 0.79
CA ALA A 13 44.25 16.28 0.87
C ALA A 13 43.30 16.07 -0.33
N LEU A 14 43.87 15.94 -1.55
CA LEU A 14 43.09 15.62 -2.75
C LEU A 14 42.52 14.19 -2.71
N LEU A 15 43.29 13.20 -2.25
CA LEU A 15 42.80 11.83 -2.07
C LEU A 15 41.71 11.76 -0.99
N ALA A 16 41.84 12.49 0.13
CA ALA A 16 40.80 12.58 1.16
C ALA A 16 39.56 13.27 0.62
N ALA A 17 39.67 14.33 -0.16
CA ALA A 17 38.55 15.01 -0.79
C ALA A 17 37.86 14.15 -1.86
N VAL A 18 38.58 13.32 -2.59
CA VAL A 18 37.99 12.36 -3.54
C VAL A 18 37.37 11.20 -2.81
N LEU A 19 37.90 10.71 -1.69
CA LEU A 19 37.28 9.64 -0.87
C LEU A 19 36.03 10.15 -0.12
N THR A 20 35.98 11.43 0.25
CA THR A 20 34.77 11.99 0.90
C THR A 20 33.70 12.35 -0.12
N LEU A 21 34.02 12.54 -1.39
CA LEU A 21 33.04 12.81 -2.45
C LEU A 21 32.40 11.53 -3.03
N THR A 22 32.98 10.36 -2.77
CA THR A 22 32.44 9.07 -3.23
C THR A 22 31.56 8.37 -2.20
N LEU A 23 31.32 8.96 -1.00
CA LEU A 23 30.49 8.38 0.05
C LEU A 23 29.22 9.17 0.34
N MET A 24 28.91 10.18 -0.45
CA MET A 24 27.55 10.70 -0.56
C MET A 24 26.95 10.25 -1.90
N ILE A 25 26.77 8.96 -2.08
CA ILE A 25 25.63 8.50 -2.84
C ILE A 25 24.46 8.84 -1.90
N PRO A 26 23.60 9.81 -2.23
CA PRO A 26 22.31 9.85 -1.57
C PRO A 26 21.74 8.45 -1.85
N CYS A 27 21.44 7.70 -0.81
CA CYS A 27 20.45 6.64 -0.90
C CYS A 27 19.13 7.40 -1.20
N THR A 28 19.03 7.85 -2.45
CA THR A 28 17.73 8.14 -3.01
C THR A 28 17.03 6.79 -2.88
N ALA A 29 15.97 6.74 -2.09
CA ALA A 29 14.94 5.75 -2.30
C ALA A 29 14.84 5.69 -3.82
N THR A 30 15.22 4.56 -4.41
CA THR A 30 15.22 4.41 -5.86
C THR A 30 13.81 4.78 -6.23
N ASP A 31 13.66 5.92 -6.93
CA ASP A 31 12.37 6.28 -7.49
C ASP A 31 11.91 5.02 -8.18
N PHE A 32 10.85 4.41 -7.62
CA PHE A 32 10.22 3.29 -8.27
C PHE A 32 9.67 3.86 -9.57
N ALA A 33 10.47 3.72 -10.63
CA ALA A 33 10.14 4.27 -11.94
C ALA A 33 8.86 3.66 -12.52
N GLY A 34 8.23 2.75 -11.76
CA GLY A 34 7.08 1.98 -12.18
C GLY A 34 7.49 0.86 -13.15
N PHE A 35 6.56 0.00 -13.40
CA PHE A 35 6.65 -0.96 -14.49
C PHE A 35 6.12 -0.31 -15.79
N SER A 36 6.56 -0.78 -16.96
CA SER A 36 6.10 -0.24 -18.25
C SER A 36 4.59 -0.39 -18.46
N ASP A 37 3.97 -1.34 -17.76
CA ASP A 37 2.53 -1.64 -17.71
C ASP A 37 1.88 -1.24 -16.37
N GLN A 38 2.46 -0.26 -15.67
CA GLN A 38 1.97 0.22 -14.36
C GLN A 38 0.48 0.57 -14.35
N GLN A 39 -0.05 1.10 -15.46
CA GLN A 39 -1.46 1.48 -15.58
C GLN A 39 -2.43 0.29 -15.58
N GLU A 40 -1.94 -0.92 -15.83
CA GLU A 40 -2.71 -2.16 -15.81
C GLU A 40 -2.73 -2.83 -14.43
N ILE A 41 -1.93 -2.31 -13.48
CA ILE A 41 -1.87 -2.81 -12.11
C ILE A 41 -3.05 -2.23 -11.32
N GLU A 42 -3.95 -3.09 -10.87
CA GLU A 42 -5.11 -2.70 -10.05
C GLU A 42 -4.72 -2.55 -8.58
N ASN A 43 -3.81 -3.40 -8.08
CA ASN A 43 -3.43 -3.48 -6.67
C ASN A 43 -2.07 -2.82 -6.40
N ASN A 44 -1.93 -1.55 -6.77
CA ASN A 44 -0.67 -0.79 -6.71
C ASN A 44 0.02 -0.84 -5.34
N ASN A 45 -0.73 -0.71 -4.23
CA ASN A 45 -0.17 -0.76 -2.88
C ASN A 45 0.47 -2.11 -2.57
N ALA A 46 -0.21 -3.21 -2.95
CA ALA A 46 0.29 -4.56 -2.76
C ALA A 46 1.56 -4.81 -3.59
N VAL A 47 1.51 -4.48 -4.88
CA VAL A 47 2.65 -4.64 -5.79
C VAL A 47 3.84 -3.81 -5.31
N ARG A 48 3.63 -2.56 -4.91
CA ARG A 48 4.68 -1.69 -4.41
C ARG A 48 5.31 -2.23 -3.13
N MET A 49 4.51 -2.64 -2.14
CA MET A 49 5.02 -3.22 -0.90
C MET A 49 5.88 -4.47 -1.16
N LEU A 50 5.40 -5.39 -1.97
CA LEU A 50 6.13 -6.62 -2.28
C LEU A 50 7.42 -6.33 -3.06
N TYR A 51 7.41 -5.34 -3.95
CA TYR A 51 8.60 -4.89 -4.68
C TYR A 51 9.65 -4.28 -3.72
N ASP A 52 9.25 -3.35 -2.87
CA ASP A 52 10.13 -2.71 -1.89
C ASP A 52 10.73 -3.71 -0.89
N LEU A 53 10.00 -4.78 -0.56
CA LEU A 53 10.48 -5.90 0.26
C LEU A 53 11.37 -6.90 -0.51
N GLY A 54 11.55 -6.71 -1.82
CA GLY A 54 12.34 -7.61 -2.66
C GLY A 54 11.72 -8.98 -2.90
N LEU A 55 10.40 -9.13 -2.64
CA LEU A 55 9.68 -10.39 -2.84
C LEU A 55 9.35 -10.63 -4.31
N ILE A 56 9.10 -9.57 -5.06
CA ILE A 56 8.77 -9.61 -6.50
C ILE A 56 9.69 -8.70 -7.30
N SER A 57 9.75 -8.96 -8.59
CA SER A 57 10.40 -8.11 -9.59
C SER A 57 9.58 -8.14 -10.89
N GLY A 58 9.85 -7.17 -11.78
CA GLY A 58 9.34 -7.20 -13.14
C GLY A 58 10.10 -8.17 -14.04
N TYR A 59 9.61 -8.30 -15.27
CA TYR A 59 10.30 -9.03 -16.34
C TYR A 59 11.46 -8.21 -16.91
N SER A 60 12.30 -8.85 -17.71
CA SER A 60 13.49 -8.22 -18.30
C SER A 60 13.19 -7.10 -19.30
N ASP A 61 11.94 -7.03 -19.80
CA ASP A 61 11.42 -5.98 -20.67
C ASP A 61 10.87 -4.75 -19.89
N GLY A 62 10.95 -4.79 -18.56
CA GLY A 62 10.48 -3.74 -17.68
C GLY A 62 8.99 -3.83 -17.31
N SER A 63 8.27 -4.84 -17.81
CA SER A 63 6.86 -5.06 -17.45
C SER A 63 6.70 -5.85 -16.15
N PHE A 64 5.54 -5.72 -15.50
CA PHE A 64 5.15 -6.55 -14.36
C PHE A 64 4.28 -7.74 -14.80
N GLY A 65 3.46 -7.59 -15.84
CA GLY A 65 2.52 -8.58 -16.33
C GLY A 65 1.39 -8.85 -15.34
N PRO A 66 0.62 -7.84 -14.90
CA PRO A 66 -0.36 -7.96 -13.81
C PRO A 66 -1.42 -9.04 -14.07
N GLN A 67 -1.85 -9.19 -15.32
CA GLN A 67 -2.89 -10.14 -15.69
C GLN A 67 -2.36 -11.56 -16.01
N ASN A 68 -1.04 -11.77 -16.00
CA ASN A 68 -0.47 -13.09 -16.24
C ASN A 68 -0.78 -14.03 -15.07
N PRO A 69 -1.32 -15.25 -15.33
CA PRO A 69 -1.52 -16.25 -14.28
C PRO A 69 -0.17 -16.67 -13.67
N ILE A 70 -0.11 -16.71 -12.33
CA ILE A 70 1.11 -17.13 -11.61
C ILE A 70 1.21 -18.65 -11.52
N ARG A 71 2.43 -19.19 -11.71
CA ARG A 71 2.69 -20.63 -11.67
C ARG A 71 2.93 -21.11 -10.24
N ARG A 72 2.66 -22.39 -10.01
CA ARG A 72 2.87 -23.05 -8.71
C ARG A 72 4.34 -22.98 -8.25
N GLU A 73 5.29 -23.12 -9.18
CA GLU A 73 6.73 -23.00 -8.88
C GLU A 73 7.13 -21.57 -8.48
N GLU A 74 6.54 -20.55 -9.09
CA GLU A 74 6.76 -19.14 -8.74
C GLU A 74 6.21 -18.84 -7.34
N VAL A 75 5.03 -19.36 -7.03
CA VAL A 75 4.42 -19.22 -5.69
C VAL A 75 5.26 -19.94 -4.63
N ALA A 76 5.79 -21.14 -4.91
CA ALA A 76 6.65 -21.83 -3.97
C ALA A 76 7.89 -20.99 -3.58
N LYS A 77 8.50 -20.29 -4.55
CA LYS A 77 9.58 -19.32 -4.26
C LYS A 77 9.08 -18.19 -3.37
N LEU A 78 7.93 -17.57 -3.68
CA LEU A 78 7.37 -16.46 -2.87
C LEU A 78 7.09 -16.90 -1.43
N MET A 79 6.49 -18.07 -1.23
CA MET A 79 6.22 -18.62 0.12
C MET A 79 7.50 -18.88 0.91
N ALA A 80 8.53 -19.42 0.29
CA ALA A 80 9.82 -19.62 0.92
C ALA A 80 10.47 -18.28 1.30
N LEU A 81 10.48 -17.29 0.42
CA LEU A 81 10.99 -15.94 0.71
C LEU A 81 10.21 -15.25 1.84
N LEU A 82 8.90 -15.41 1.89
CA LEU A 82 8.09 -14.91 3.01
C LEU A 82 8.58 -15.50 4.35
N ARG A 83 9.04 -16.74 4.40
CA ARG A 83 9.57 -17.41 5.62
C ARG A 83 11.07 -17.24 5.86
N GLU A 84 11.76 -16.33 5.19
CA GLU A 84 13.23 -16.16 5.27
C GLU A 84 14.04 -17.38 4.79
N ALA A 85 13.42 -18.29 4.10
CA ALA A 85 14.12 -19.42 3.58
C ALA A 85 14.80 -19.06 2.28
N GLU A 86 16.10 -18.86 2.30
CA GLU A 86 16.93 -19.12 1.14
C GLU A 86 17.31 -20.60 1.19
N PRO A 87 16.62 -21.49 0.46
CA PRO A 87 16.94 -22.91 0.50
C PRO A 87 18.38 -23.07 0.04
N GLN A 88 19.24 -23.50 0.95
CA GLN A 88 20.58 -23.92 0.56
C GLN A 88 20.41 -25.10 -0.39
N ALA A 89 20.85 -24.94 -1.62
CA ALA A 89 20.68 -25.84 -2.76
C ALA A 89 21.26 -27.26 -2.58
N GLN A 90 21.46 -27.73 -1.34
CA GLN A 90 22.16 -28.96 -1.07
C GLN A 90 21.32 -29.88 -0.19
N ASN A 91 20.64 -30.80 -0.84
CA ASN A 91 20.04 -32.03 -0.25
C ASN A 91 18.54 -31.96 0.15
N ALA A 92 17.75 -31.01 -0.23
CA ALA A 92 16.29 -31.11 -0.06
C ALA A 92 15.74 -32.12 -1.06
N SER A 93 15.35 -33.30 -0.58
CA SER A 93 14.65 -34.28 -1.42
C SER A 93 13.22 -33.82 -1.62
N ALA A 94 12.92 -33.27 -2.81
CA ALA A 94 11.57 -32.91 -3.13
C ALA A 94 10.65 -34.14 -3.08
N PRO A 95 9.54 -34.11 -2.34
CA PRO A 95 8.64 -35.26 -2.21
C PRO A 95 7.86 -35.56 -3.50
N PHE A 96 8.08 -34.76 -4.55
CA PHE A 96 7.36 -34.83 -5.81
C PHE A 96 8.33 -35.17 -6.94
N TYR A 97 8.03 -36.25 -7.69
CA TYR A 97 8.94 -36.73 -8.74
C TYR A 97 9.03 -35.78 -9.96
N ASP A 98 8.05 -34.91 -10.16
CA ASP A 98 8.00 -33.96 -11.26
C ASP A 98 8.57 -32.56 -10.91
N SER A 99 9.02 -32.36 -9.64
CA SER A 99 9.63 -31.08 -9.22
C SER A 99 11.15 -31.07 -9.35
N THR A 100 11.80 -32.22 -9.52
CA THR A 100 13.26 -32.34 -9.52
C THR A 100 13.97 -31.61 -10.66
N THR A 101 13.26 -31.35 -11.77
CA THR A 101 13.76 -30.60 -12.93
C THR A 101 13.29 -29.15 -12.96
N SER A 102 12.45 -28.73 -12.00
CA SER A 102 12.03 -27.33 -11.87
C SER A 102 13.19 -26.45 -11.37
N TRP A 103 13.28 -25.24 -11.89
CA TRP A 103 14.21 -24.24 -11.38
C TRP A 103 13.94 -23.90 -9.90
N ALA A 104 12.72 -24.14 -9.42
CA ALA A 104 12.27 -23.88 -8.05
C ALA A 104 12.30 -25.14 -7.18
N ALA A 105 13.02 -26.22 -7.57
CA ALA A 105 13.02 -27.50 -6.85
C ALA A 105 13.28 -27.37 -5.35
N ASP A 106 14.26 -26.55 -4.95
CA ASP A 106 14.63 -26.35 -3.55
C ASP A 106 13.54 -25.60 -2.77
N TYR A 107 12.90 -24.60 -3.38
CA TYR A 107 11.77 -23.87 -2.79
C TYR A 107 10.55 -24.80 -2.61
N ILE A 108 10.29 -25.66 -3.60
CA ILE A 108 9.22 -26.65 -3.54
C ILE A 108 9.48 -27.65 -2.42
N ALA A 109 10.71 -28.14 -2.29
CA ALA A 109 11.09 -29.06 -1.22
C ALA A 109 10.91 -28.42 0.16
N TYR A 110 11.42 -27.21 0.35
CA TYR A 110 11.25 -26.44 1.59
C TYR A 110 9.78 -26.24 1.95
N CYS A 111 8.97 -25.76 1.01
CA CYS A 111 7.56 -25.52 1.26
C CYS A 111 6.77 -26.81 1.57
N ALA A 112 7.18 -27.94 0.99
CA ALA A 112 6.57 -29.24 1.27
C ALA A 112 6.95 -29.76 2.66
N GLU A 113 8.21 -29.60 3.10
CA GLU A 113 8.69 -29.95 4.43
C GLU A 113 7.96 -29.19 5.55
N HIS A 114 7.48 -27.98 5.22
CA HIS A 114 6.77 -27.11 6.17
C HIS A 114 5.26 -27.10 5.97
N ASP A 115 4.68 -28.07 5.27
CA ASP A 115 3.25 -28.24 5.00
C ASP A 115 2.58 -27.04 4.30
N ILE A 116 3.37 -26.09 3.74
CA ILE A 116 2.87 -24.91 3.03
C ILE A 116 2.20 -25.32 1.74
N ILE A 117 2.82 -26.24 1.00
CA ILE A 117 2.33 -26.77 -0.27
C ILE A 117 1.98 -28.25 -0.17
N ALA A 118 1.08 -28.68 -1.04
CA ALA A 118 0.75 -30.06 -1.21
C ALA A 118 0.75 -30.45 -2.70
N GLY A 119 1.03 -31.70 -2.96
CA GLY A 119 0.89 -32.34 -4.26
C GLY A 119 -0.30 -33.29 -4.30
N SER A 120 -0.51 -33.88 -5.46
CA SER A 120 -1.51 -34.94 -5.68
C SER A 120 -0.89 -36.07 -6.47
N SER A 121 -1.10 -37.31 -6.00
CA SER A 121 -0.55 -38.52 -6.64
C SER A 121 0.97 -38.46 -6.87
N GLY A 122 1.73 -37.90 -5.91
CA GLY A 122 3.17 -37.75 -5.98
C GLY A 122 3.68 -36.68 -6.94
N ARG A 123 2.78 -35.81 -7.45
CA ARG A 123 3.10 -34.71 -8.35
C ARG A 123 2.81 -33.36 -7.69
N PHE A 124 3.68 -32.38 -7.92
CA PHE A 124 3.48 -30.98 -7.57
C PHE A 124 2.89 -30.18 -8.74
N ARG A 125 3.22 -30.52 -9.98
CA ARG A 125 2.88 -29.80 -11.20
C ARG A 125 3.41 -28.36 -11.21
N PRO A 126 4.73 -28.16 -11.22
CA PRO A 126 5.37 -26.85 -11.05
C PRO A 126 4.90 -25.80 -12.07
N ALA A 127 4.68 -26.19 -13.32
CA ALA A 127 4.29 -25.31 -14.42
C ALA A 127 2.78 -24.97 -14.48
N ASP A 128 1.94 -25.67 -13.70
CA ASP A 128 0.51 -25.37 -13.63
C ASP A 128 0.29 -24.05 -12.88
N HIS A 129 -0.82 -23.38 -13.13
CA HIS A 129 -1.20 -22.18 -12.42
C HIS A 129 -1.78 -22.53 -11.05
N VAL A 130 -1.55 -21.65 -10.05
CA VAL A 130 -2.17 -21.76 -8.73
C VAL A 130 -3.53 -21.09 -8.75
N THR A 131 -4.51 -21.68 -8.07
CA THR A 131 -5.79 -21.00 -7.86
C THR A 131 -5.72 -20.00 -6.69
N ILE A 132 -6.63 -19.02 -6.66
CA ILE A 132 -6.76 -18.05 -5.57
C ILE A 132 -6.90 -18.77 -4.22
N ARG A 133 -7.76 -19.81 -4.15
CA ARG A 133 -7.96 -20.61 -2.93
C ARG A 133 -6.71 -21.40 -2.53
N GLU A 134 -6.00 -22.00 -3.47
CA GLU A 134 -4.75 -22.71 -3.16
C GLU A 134 -3.69 -21.76 -2.60
N LEU A 135 -3.58 -20.53 -3.15
CA LEU A 135 -2.69 -19.51 -2.64
C LEU A 135 -3.11 -19.05 -1.22
N ALA A 136 -4.41 -18.81 -0.99
CA ALA A 136 -4.93 -18.47 0.34
C ALA A 136 -4.62 -19.55 1.38
N LYS A 137 -4.74 -20.85 1.02
CA LYS A 137 -4.31 -21.95 1.89
C LYS A 137 -2.83 -21.82 2.28
N MET A 138 -1.95 -21.59 1.32
CA MET A 138 -0.51 -21.45 1.59
C MET A 138 -0.25 -20.27 2.54
N LEU A 139 -0.94 -19.16 2.36
CA LEU A 139 -0.80 -17.97 3.20
C LEU A 139 -1.32 -18.19 4.63
N LEU A 140 -2.42 -18.94 4.82
CA LEU A 140 -2.89 -19.32 6.15
C LEU A 140 -1.83 -20.13 6.92
N VAL A 141 -1.18 -21.08 6.26
CA VAL A 141 -0.07 -21.85 6.87
C VAL A 141 1.14 -20.95 7.17
N ILE A 142 1.47 -20.00 6.30
CA ILE A 142 2.51 -18.98 6.55
C ILE A 142 2.19 -18.15 7.80
N LEU A 143 0.94 -17.80 8.03
CA LEU A 143 0.50 -17.07 9.21
C LEU A 143 0.58 -17.91 10.50
N GLY A 144 0.76 -19.23 10.40
CA GLY A 144 0.86 -20.16 11.52
C GLY A 144 -0.42 -20.94 11.82
N GLU A 145 -1.41 -20.92 10.93
CA GLU A 145 -2.58 -21.78 11.07
C GLU A 145 -2.21 -23.25 10.82
N ASP A 146 -2.91 -24.16 11.50
CA ASP A 146 -2.66 -25.59 11.41
C ASP A 146 -3.00 -26.15 10.01
N ALA A 147 -1.99 -26.57 9.27
CA ALA A 147 -2.13 -27.12 7.93
C ALA A 147 -3.07 -28.34 7.86
N SER A 148 -3.21 -29.10 8.96
CA SER A 148 -4.10 -30.26 9.03
C SER A 148 -5.59 -29.89 8.90
N ARG A 149 -5.95 -28.64 9.18
CA ARG A 149 -7.29 -28.09 8.99
C ARG A 149 -7.68 -27.99 7.50
N TYR A 150 -6.69 -27.87 6.61
CA TYR A 150 -6.87 -27.61 5.18
C TYR A 150 -6.61 -28.84 4.31
N VAL A 151 -7.03 -30.02 4.81
CA VAL A 151 -6.93 -31.29 4.07
C VAL A 151 -8.28 -32.02 4.04
N GLY A 152 -8.42 -33.05 3.19
CA GLY A 152 -9.62 -33.86 3.08
C GLY A 152 -10.76 -33.16 2.33
N ALA A 153 -12.01 -33.61 2.52
CA ALA A 153 -13.16 -33.17 1.73
C ALA A 153 -13.57 -31.71 2.01
N SER A 154 -13.34 -31.22 3.23
CA SER A 154 -13.75 -29.87 3.66
C SER A 154 -12.63 -28.82 3.50
N TRP A 155 -11.51 -29.15 2.89
CA TRP A 155 -10.36 -28.25 2.83
C TRP A 155 -10.71 -26.88 2.23
N ALA A 156 -11.45 -26.88 1.14
CA ALA A 156 -11.81 -25.65 0.42
C ALA A 156 -12.71 -24.73 1.28
N GLN A 157 -13.72 -25.31 1.95
CA GLN A 157 -14.59 -24.57 2.85
C GLN A 157 -13.80 -23.99 4.03
N ASN A 158 -12.93 -24.76 4.66
CA ASN A 158 -12.12 -24.31 5.79
C ASN A 158 -11.17 -23.18 5.38
N VAL A 159 -10.58 -23.26 4.18
CA VAL A 159 -9.74 -22.17 3.64
C VAL A 159 -10.56 -20.91 3.43
N ASP A 160 -11.74 -21.02 2.80
CA ASP A 160 -12.55 -19.86 2.48
C ASP A 160 -13.05 -19.16 3.77
N GLU A 161 -13.49 -19.94 4.78
CA GLU A 161 -13.90 -19.41 6.08
C GLU A 161 -12.77 -18.63 6.76
N ASP A 162 -11.61 -19.25 6.91
CA ASP A 162 -10.49 -18.64 7.62
C ASP A 162 -9.88 -17.46 6.85
N ALA A 163 -9.75 -17.57 5.52
CA ALA A 163 -9.23 -16.49 4.68
C ALA A 163 -10.17 -15.28 4.63
N PHE A 164 -11.50 -15.52 4.65
CA PHE A 164 -12.50 -14.46 4.73
C PHE A 164 -12.43 -13.73 6.08
N VAL A 165 -12.45 -14.48 7.19
CA VAL A 165 -12.38 -13.92 8.55
C VAL A 165 -11.11 -13.10 8.78
N LYS A 166 -9.99 -13.54 8.20
CA LYS A 166 -8.71 -12.82 8.30
C LYS A 166 -8.58 -11.66 7.32
N GLY A 167 -9.49 -11.49 6.37
CA GLY A 167 -9.42 -10.45 5.35
C GLY A 167 -8.43 -10.76 4.22
N ILE A 168 -7.91 -11.98 4.09
CA ILE A 168 -6.99 -12.35 2.99
C ILE A 168 -7.66 -12.13 1.62
N TYR A 169 -8.98 -12.35 1.53
CA TYR A 169 -9.76 -12.14 0.32
C TYR A 169 -10.27 -10.70 0.12
N ALA A 170 -9.87 -9.76 0.98
CA ALA A 170 -10.30 -8.37 0.84
C ALA A 170 -9.90 -7.82 -0.54
N GLY A 171 -10.84 -7.19 -1.26
CA GLY A 171 -10.61 -6.65 -2.60
C GLY A 171 -10.62 -7.68 -3.74
N VAL A 172 -10.74 -8.98 -3.45
CA VAL A 172 -10.81 -10.03 -4.49
C VAL A 172 -12.23 -10.23 -4.96
N SER A 173 -12.51 -9.92 -6.22
CA SER A 173 -13.83 -10.09 -6.86
C SER A 173 -13.95 -11.36 -7.71
N ALA A 174 -12.85 -12.07 -7.96
CA ALA A 174 -12.80 -13.25 -8.81
C ALA A 174 -13.28 -14.52 -8.07
N ASN A 175 -13.68 -15.54 -8.83
CA ASN A 175 -13.96 -16.86 -8.28
C ASN A 175 -12.66 -17.48 -7.71
N TYR A 176 -12.68 -17.97 -6.49
CA TYR A 176 -11.50 -18.51 -5.81
C TYR A 176 -10.93 -19.79 -6.42
N ASP A 177 -11.68 -20.49 -7.27
CA ASP A 177 -11.19 -21.62 -8.08
C ASP A 177 -10.50 -21.18 -9.37
N SER A 178 -10.55 -19.89 -9.72
CA SER A 178 -9.82 -19.35 -10.87
C SER A 178 -8.33 -19.28 -10.58
N ALA A 179 -7.52 -19.31 -11.65
CA ALA A 179 -6.10 -19.06 -11.56
C ALA A 179 -5.85 -17.63 -11.01
N ALA A 180 -4.97 -17.51 -10.03
CA ALA A 180 -4.54 -16.22 -9.54
C ALA A 180 -3.66 -15.55 -10.60
N THR A 181 -3.94 -14.28 -10.90
CA THR A 181 -3.03 -13.43 -11.68
C THR A 181 -1.88 -12.95 -10.78
N ARG A 182 -0.81 -12.43 -11.36
CA ARG A 182 0.31 -11.88 -10.58
C ARG A 182 -0.16 -10.72 -9.69
N ASP A 183 -1.06 -9.87 -10.19
CA ASP A 183 -1.64 -8.76 -9.44
C ASP A 183 -2.52 -9.25 -8.28
N THR A 184 -3.44 -10.19 -8.53
CA THR A 184 -4.25 -10.82 -7.48
C THR A 184 -3.39 -11.56 -6.45
N ALA A 185 -2.32 -12.22 -6.89
CA ALA A 185 -1.40 -12.90 -5.97
C ALA A 185 -0.69 -11.90 -5.05
N CYS A 186 -0.26 -10.74 -5.57
CA CYS A 186 0.29 -9.68 -4.75
C CYS A 186 -0.72 -9.16 -3.72
N LEU A 187 -1.98 -8.95 -4.11
CA LEU A 187 -3.05 -8.54 -3.19
C LEU A 187 -3.23 -9.55 -2.06
N LEU A 188 -3.35 -10.84 -2.36
CA LEU A 188 -3.52 -11.89 -1.35
C LEU A 188 -2.34 -11.94 -0.37
N ILE A 189 -1.11 -11.87 -0.88
CA ILE A 189 0.11 -11.87 -0.06
C ILE A 189 0.16 -10.62 0.82
N TYR A 190 -0.14 -9.45 0.26
CA TYR A 190 -0.19 -8.19 1.00
C TYR A 190 -1.21 -8.25 2.13
N ASN A 191 -2.44 -8.66 1.84
CA ASN A 191 -3.49 -8.82 2.85
C ASN A 191 -3.07 -9.80 3.96
N ALA A 192 -2.48 -10.93 3.59
CA ALA A 192 -1.97 -11.90 4.58
C ALA A 192 -0.85 -11.30 5.43
N MET A 193 0.07 -10.51 4.86
CA MET A 193 1.14 -9.87 5.63
C MET A 193 0.60 -8.87 6.68
N LEU A 194 -0.54 -8.26 6.43
CA LEU A 194 -1.21 -7.35 7.38
C LEU A 194 -1.94 -8.10 8.51
N CYS A 195 -2.20 -9.41 8.34
CA CYS A 195 -2.87 -10.20 9.36
C CYS A 195 -1.97 -10.41 10.60
N PRO A 196 -2.57 -10.51 11.80
CA PRO A 196 -1.86 -10.95 12.99
C PRO A 196 -1.23 -12.32 12.80
N LYS A 197 0.07 -12.44 13.14
CA LYS A 197 0.75 -13.73 13.14
C LYS A 197 0.27 -14.60 14.30
N VAL A 198 -0.14 -15.81 14.00
CA VAL A 198 -0.45 -16.82 15.02
C VAL A 198 0.84 -17.19 15.77
N ALA A 199 0.79 -17.19 17.10
CA ALA A 199 1.88 -17.66 17.92
C ALA A 199 2.05 -19.20 17.73
N ASP A 200 3.28 -19.66 17.77
CA ASP A 200 3.52 -21.10 17.78
C ASP A 200 2.75 -21.72 18.95
N ALA A 201 2.18 -22.92 18.74
CA ALA A 201 1.33 -23.56 19.72
C ALA A 201 2.10 -23.75 21.05
N GLY A 202 1.86 -22.82 21.96
CA GLY A 202 2.40 -22.80 23.30
C GLY A 202 1.51 -23.54 24.29
N GLN A 203 1.78 -23.37 25.58
CA GLN A 203 1.03 -24.03 26.65
C GLN A 203 -0.39 -23.47 26.76
N GLU A 204 -1.30 -24.27 27.30
CA GLU A 204 -2.70 -23.89 27.55
C GLU A 204 -2.78 -22.55 28.31
N GLY A 205 -3.37 -21.51 27.71
CA GLY A 205 -3.49 -20.15 28.29
C GLY A 205 -2.61 -19.09 27.66
N GLU A 206 -1.77 -19.39 26.66
CA GLU A 206 -1.00 -18.40 25.91
C GLU A 206 -1.88 -17.66 24.87
N ALA A 207 -1.47 -16.46 24.53
CA ALA A 207 -2.15 -15.65 23.52
C ALA A 207 -2.10 -16.34 22.15
N ARG A 208 -3.24 -16.32 21.43
CA ARG A 208 -3.32 -16.90 20.09
C ARG A 208 -2.35 -16.22 19.08
N TYR A 209 -2.04 -14.95 19.30
CA TYR A 209 -1.22 -14.14 18.40
C TYR A 209 0.06 -13.69 19.08
N VAL A 210 1.09 -13.41 18.27
CA VAL A 210 2.29 -12.70 18.72
C VAL A 210 1.89 -11.28 19.08
N LEU A 211 2.27 -10.82 20.28
CA LEU A 211 1.88 -9.53 20.84
C LEU A 211 3.08 -8.60 20.97
N ASP A 212 2.84 -7.29 20.82
CA ASP A 212 3.80 -6.25 21.16
C ASP A 212 3.89 -6.02 22.67
N SER A 213 4.71 -5.05 23.10
CA SER A 213 4.87 -4.68 24.53
C SER A 213 3.62 -4.07 25.15
N LEU A 214 2.64 -3.65 24.36
CA LEU A 214 1.36 -3.09 24.77
C LEU A 214 0.23 -4.12 24.68
N MET A 215 0.56 -5.38 24.41
CA MET A 215 -0.38 -6.48 24.27
C MET A 215 -1.28 -6.41 23.03
N ASN A 216 -0.89 -5.67 21.99
CA ASN A 216 -1.58 -5.64 20.71
C ASN A 216 -1.05 -6.76 19.78
N PRO A 217 -1.91 -7.42 18.99
CA PRO A 217 -1.47 -8.38 17.99
C PRO A 217 -0.58 -7.72 16.94
N MET A 218 0.60 -8.29 16.73
CA MET A 218 1.53 -7.85 15.67
C MET A 218 1.20 -8.51 14.35
N SER A 219 1.25 -7.74 13.28
CA SER A 219 1.10 -8.26 11.91
C SER A 219 2.29 -9.14 11.51
N TYR A 220 2.06 -10.01 10.54
CA TYR A 220 3.14 -10.80 9.95
C TYR A 220 4.21 -9.89 9.33
N LEU A 221 3.79 -8.77 8.71
CA LEU A 221 4.67 -7.78 8.10
C LEU A 221 5.65 -7.18 9.13
N GLU A 222 5.15 -6.78 10.31
CA GLU A 222 5.98 -6.21 11.37
C GLU A 222 6.98 -7.23 11.91
N ILE A 223 6.53 -8.46 12.18
CA ILE A 223 7.38 -9.51 12.74
C ILE A 223 8.44 -9.96 11.73
N ARG A 224 8.03 -10.23 10.51
CA ARG A 224 8.88 -10.85 9.49
C ARG A 224 9.91 -9.89 8.91
N PHE A 225 9.52 -8.64 8.67
CA PHE A 225 10.38 -7.68 7.99
C PHE A 225 10.95 -6.61 8.93
N GLY A 226 10.54 -6.61 10.20
CA GLY A 226 11.02 -5.63 11.19
C GLY A 226 10.56 -4.21 10.88
N LEU A 227 9.40 -4.08 10.23
CA LEU A 227 8.79 -2.79 9.94
C LEU A 227 8.06 -2.25 11.16
N THR A 228 8.09 -0.94 11.34
CA THR A 228 7.25 -0.25 12.33
C THR A 228 6.10 0.40 11.60
N ARG A 229 4.87 0.11 12.03
CA ARG A 229 3.68 0.79 11.54
C ARG A 229 3.45 2.08 12.33
N TYR A 230 3.23 3.16 11.62
CA TYR A 230 2.72 4.42 12.17
C TYR A 230 1.34 4.67 11.61
N THR A 231 0.35 4.80 12.49
CA THR A 231 -1.03 5.14 12.14
C THR A 231 -1.34 6.50 12.73
N ALA A 232 -1.56 7.49 11.90
CA ALA A 232 -1.97 8.83 12.34
C ALA A 232 -2.55 9.64 11.16
N THR A 233 -3.18 10.76 11.48
CA THR A 233 -3.72 11.67 10.49
C THR A 233 -2.62 12.25 9.59
N LEU A 234 -2.77 12.13 8.29
CA LEU A 234 -1.91 12.79 7.30
C LEU A 234 -2.24 14.29 7.31
N THR A 235 -1.34 15.11 7.83
CA THR A 235 -1.56 16.55 8.01
C THR A 235 -0.91 17.40 6.93
N GLY A 236 0.02 16.85 6.15
CA GLY A 236 0.68 17.62 5.10
C GLY A 236 1.37 16.72 4.07
N ASN A 237 1.43 17.21 2.84
CA ASN A 237 2.19 16.64 1.75
C ASN A 237 2.62 17.75 0.75
N GLU A 238 3.16 17.37 -0.40
CA GLU A 238 3.58 18.31 -1.45
C GLU A 238 2.41 19.08 -2.10
N CYS A 239 1.16 18.69 -1.84
CA CYS A 239 -0.03 19.32 -2.40
C CYS A 239 -0.61 20.39 -1.46
N ALA A 240 -0.64 20.13 -0.15
CA ALA A 240 -1.11 21.05 0.87
C ALA A 240 -0.60 20.67 2.27
N ASP A 241 -0.61 21.65 3.19
CA ASP A 241 -0.34 21.48 4.62
C ASP A 241 -1.55 21.97 5.43
N LEU A 242 -2.29 21.05 6.01
CA LEU A 242 -3.47 21.33 6.83
C LEU A 242 -3.15 22.10 8.12
N THR A 243 -1.88 22.14 8.52
CA THR A 243 -1.43 22.87 9.71
C THR A 243 -0.95 24.28 9.41
N SER A 244 -0.82 24.65 8.14
CA SER A 244 -0.26 25.93 7.71
C SER A 244 -0.92 26.44 6.42
N ALA A 245 -1.80 27.42 6.57
CA ALA A 245 -2.64 27.94 5.49
C ALA A 245 -1.85 28.31 4.23
N GLY A 246 -2.24 27.74 3.10
CA GLY A 246 -1.69 28.01 1.78
C GLY A 246 -0.29 27.48 1.52
N ASN A 247 0.30 26.73 2.47
CA ASN A 247 1.62 26.11 2.32
C ASN A 247 1.52 24.66 1.86
N THR A 248 2.67 24.14 1.39
CA THR A 248 2.88 22.74 1.03
C THR A 248 4.20 22.27 1.64
N LEU A 249 4.39 20.95 1.72
CA LEU A 249 5.70 20.40 2.05
C LEU A 249 6.58 20.33 0.79
N SER A 250 7.85 19.97 0.98
CA SER A 250 8.76 19.69 -0.13
C SER A 250 8.23 18.55 -0.98
N ALA A 251 8.56 18.55 -2.28
CA ALA A 251 8.22 17.44 -3.17
C ALA A 251 8.73 16.11 -2.60
N GLY A 252 7.92 15.06 -2.69
CA GLY A 252 8.27 13.74 -2.19
C GLY A 252 8.24 13.60 -0.67
N THR A 253 7.62 14.54 0.07
CA THR A 253 7.52 14.42 1.53
C THR A 253 6.07 14.46 2.02
N SER A 254 5.81 13.71 3.09
CA SER A 254 4.51 13.66 3.78
C SER A 254 4.69 13.72 5.29
N LYS A 255 3.70 14.26 6.00
CA LYS A 255 3.74 14.48 7.46
C LYS A 255 2.51 13.92 8.12
N LEU A 256 2.72 13.08 9.13
CA LEU A 256 1.68 12.61 10.05
C LEU A 256 1.60 13.48 11.30
N ALA A 257 0.41 13.59 11.87
CA ALA A 257 0.21 14.26 13.15
C ALA A 257 1.12 13.67 14.23
N GLY A 258 1.83 14.55 14.96
CA GLY A 258 2.75 14.13 16.02
C GLY A 258 4.08 13.53 15.57
N HIS A 259 4.32 13.38 14.26
CA HIS A 259 5.53 12.78 13.72
C HIS A 259 6.37 13.76 12.90
N LYS A 260 7.63 13.38 12.62
CA LYS A 260 8.48 14.06 11.63
C LYS A 260 7.94 13.78 10.22
N ALA A 261 8.33 14.61 9.26
CA ALA A 261 8.05 14.31 7.87
C ALA A 261 8.78 13.04 7.41
N PHE A 262 8.14 12.29 6.52
CA PHE A 262 8.65 11.09 5.89
C PHE A 262 8.94 11.37 4.41
N ASP A 263 9.99 10.75 3.87
CA ASP A 263 10.37 10.90 2.46
C ASP A 263 9.52 9.97 1.60
N ILE A 264 8.27 10.36 1.40
CA ILE A 264 7.31 9.69 0.52
C ILE A 264 6.25 10.67 0.03
N SER A 265 5.90 10.59 -1.25
CA SER A 265 4.74 11.29 -1.82
C SER A 265 3.44 10.60 -1.40
N THR A 266 2.42 11.41 -1.14
CA THR A 266 1.06 10.92 -0.90
C THR A 266 0.06 11.71 -1.73
N ASP A 267 -1.08 11.08 -2.02
CA ASP A 267 -2.15 11.73 -2.75
C ASP A 267 -2.84 12.82 -1.94
N LEU A 268 -3.36 13.82 -2.64
CA LEU A 268 -4.19 14.86 -2.04
C LEU A 268 -5.42 14.27 -1.33
N SER A 269 -5.98 13.18 -1.88
CA SER A 269 -7.16 12.49 -1.34
C SER A 269 -6.95 11.87 0.06
N LEU A 270 -5.69 11.69 0.48
CA LEU A 270 -5.34 11.13 1.79
C LEU A 270 -5.22 12.20 2.89
N LEU A 271 -5.13 13.49 2.53
CA LEU A 271 -5.00 14.55 3.52
C LEU A 271 -6.24 14.64 4.42
N GLY A 272 -5.97 14.71 5.71
CA GLY A 272 -7.00 14.71 6.75
C GLY A 272 -7.45 13.31 7.18
N ARG A 273 -7.00 12.26 6.52
CA ARG A 273 -7.32 10.86 6.83
C ARG A 273 -6.26 10.24 7.73
N ASN A 274 -6.66 9.24 8.50
CA ASN A 274 -5.71 8.35 9.16
C ASN A 274 -5.09 7.43 8.11
N VAL A 275 -3.76 7.41 8.07
CA VAL A 275 -3.00 6.58 7.15
C VAL A 275 -2.00 5.71 7.89
N ASP A 276 -1.77 4.53 7.35
CA ASP A 276 -0.69 3.64 7.76
C ASP A 276 0.55 3.90 6.90
N ILE A 277 1.68 4.10 7.57
CA ILE A 277 3.02 4.17 6.96
C ILE A 277 3.88 3.11 7.62
N TYR A 278 4.54 2.30 6.82
CA TYR A 278 5.46 1.25 7.28
C TYR A 278 6.90 1.70 7.09
N VAL A 279 7.68 1.72 8.18
CA VAL A 279 9.04 2.28 8.19
C VAL A 279 10.03 1.28 8.77
N LYS A 280 11.20 1.16 8.14
CA LYS A 280 12.36 0.46 8.67
C LYS A 280 13.61 1.31 8.41
N ASP A 281 14.42 1.54 9.46
CA ASP A 281 15.66 2.32 9.38
C ASP A 281 15.49 3.70 8.71
N GLY A 282 14.33 4.34 8.91
CA GLY A 282 13.99 5.64 8.33
C GLY A 282 13.46 5.59 6.89
N THR A 283 13.46 4.42 6.25
CA THR A 283 12.92 4.23 4.89
C THR A 283 11.46 3.80 4.97
N VAL A 284 10.60 4.42 4.16
CA VAL A 284 9.20 4.05 3.99
C VAL A 284 9.08 2.92 2.97
N PHE A 285 8.26 1.93 3.28
CA PHE A 285 7.96 0.77 2.43
C PHE A 285 6.49 0.82 2.01
N GLY A 286 6.24 0.48 0.77
CA GLY A 286 4.90 0.51 0.18
C GLY A 286 4.38 1.93 -0.06
N ILE A 287 3.08 2.04 -0.29
CA ILE A 287 2.37 3.31 -0.46
C ILE A 287 1.52 3.54 0.79
N PRO A 288 1.53 4.74 1.41
CA PRO A 288 0.64 5.05 2.50
C PRO A 288 -0.82 4.82 2.09
N CYS A 289 -1.58 4.11 2.91
CA CYS A 289 -2.98 3.82 2.68
C CYS A 289 -3.82 4.24 3.90
N TYR A 290 -5.10 4.54 3.69
CA TYR A 290 -5.99 4.90 4.77
C TYR A 290 -6.18 3.73 5.75
N ALA A 291 -6.31 4.05 7.04
CA ALA A 291 -6.58 3.07 8.08
C ALA A 291 -7.98 2.45 7.91
N VAL A 292 -8.11 1.17 8.24
CA VAL A 292 -9.32 0.38 7.96
C VAL A 292 -10.52 0.81 8.81
N ASP A 293 -10.28 1.38 10.00
CA ASP A 293 -11.33 1.69 10.97
C ASP A 293 -11.92 3.10 10.81
N GLU A 294 -11.49 3.83 9.78
CA GLU A 294 -11.94 5.19 9.51
C GLU A 294 -13.29 5.20 8.78
N VAL A 295 -14.23 6.02 9.24
CA VAL A 295 -15.48 6.29 8.54
C VAL A 295 -15.33 7.53 7.67
N TYR A 296 -15.63 7.40 6.40
CA TYR A 296 -15.43 8.43 5.39
C TYR A 296 -16.66 8.60 4.51
N TYR A 297 -17.21 9.83 4.46
CA TYR A 297 -18.32 10.18 3.60
C TYR A 297 -18.01 11.38 2.73
N THR A 298 -18.66 11.45 1.57
CA THR A 298 -18.63 12.61 0.70
C THR A 298 -20.03 13.06 0.33
N PHE A 299 -20.25 14.37 0.33
CA PHE A 299 -21.53 15.00 -0.02
C PHE A 299 -21.31 16.13 -1.02
N THR A 300 -22.30 16.36 -1.83
CA THR A 300 -22.36 17.53 -2.75
C THR A 300 -23.30 18.63 -2.26
N ASP A 301 -24.04 18.36 -1.16
CA ASP A 301 -25.00 19.29 -0.58
C ASP A 301 -24.93 19.24 0.97
N ALA A 302 -24.86 20.40 1.61
CA ALA A 302 -24.85 20.53 3.06
C ALA A 302 -26.13 20.00 3.74
N SER A 303 -27.26 19.88 3.02
CA SER A 303 -28.48 19.30 3.56
C SER A 303 -28.29 17.81 3.88
N GLN A 304 -27.54 17.08 3.07
CA GLN A 304 -27.24 15.66 3.29
C GLN A 304 -26.42 15.46 4.59
N LEU A 305 -25.43 16.31 4.84
CA LEU A 305 -24.68 16.29 6.09
C LEU A 305 -25.58 16.62 7.29
N LYS A 306 -26.48 17.61 7.15
CA LYS A 306 -27.44 17.96 8.22
C LYS A 306 -28.42 16.83 8.50
N GLU A 307 -28.89 16.10 7.48
CA GLU A 307 -29.78 14.96 7.63
C GLU A 307 -29.12 13.82 8.37
N ILE A 308 -27.86 13.48 8.06
CA ILE A 308 -27.10 12.45 8.77
C ILE A 308 -26.91 12.83 10.24
N CYS A 309 -26.55 14.07 10.53
CA CYS A 309 -26.42 14.56 11.90
C CYS A 309 -27.77 14.60 12.63
N ALA A 310 -28.86 15.01 11.95
CA ALA A 310 -30.20 15.05 12.55
C ALA A 310 -30.80 13.66 12.80
N GLY A 311 -30.43 12.66 11.98
CA GLY A 311 -30.81 11.27 12.15
C GLY A 311 -30.19 10.59 13.39
N GLY A 312 -29.30 11.29 14.10
CA GLY A 312 -28.67 10.83 15.36
C GLY A 312 -27.58 9.79 15.18
N GLY A 313 -27.16 9.55 13.93
CA GLY A 313 -26.05 8.64 13.64
C GLY A 313 -24.68 9.29 13.85
N PHE A 314 -24.54 10.55 13.43
CA PHE A 314 -23.28 11.29 13.51
C PHE A 314 -23.46 12.69 14.09
N ARG A 315 -22.37 13.30 14.58
CA ARG A 315 -22.38 14.65 15.12
C ARG A 315 -21.13 15.45 14.73
N LEU A 316 -21.32 16.76 14.64
CA LEU A 316 -20.22 17.72 14.60
C LEU A 316 -20.00 18.26 16.02
N THR A 317 -18.75 18.32 16.47
CA THR A 317 -18.37 18.73 17.81
C THR A 317 -17.57 20.05 17.78
N GLU A 318 -17.18 20.55 18.94
CA GLU A 318 -16.26 21.71 19.04
C GLU A 318 -14.82 21.31 18.65
N GLU A 319 -14.51 20.02 18.67
CA GLU A 319 -13.21 19.46 18.30
C GLU A 319 -13.10 19.18 16.80
N THR A 320 -14.22 19.20 16.05
CA THR A 320 -14.23 18.99 14.60
C THR A 320 -13.36 20.05 13.91
N ALA A 321 -12.34 19.59 13.17
CA ALA A 321 -11.48 20.47 12.37
C ALA A 321 -12.12 20.74 11.01
N TYR A 322 -12.09 22.02 10.60
CA TYR A 322 -12.70 22.46 9.34
C TYR A 322 -11.64 22.98 8.36
N TYR A 323 -11.72 22.56 7.11
CA TYR A 323 -10.80 22.98 6.05
C TYR A 323 -11.58 23.42 4.80
N TYR A 324 -11.13 24.52 4.20
CA TYR A 324 -11.63 25.03 2.93
C TYR A 324 -10.51 25.00 1.91
N ASN A 325 -10.67 24.21 0.85
CA ASN A 325 -9.60 23.95 -0.12
C ASN A 325 -8.26 23.58 0.56
N TYR A 326 -8.34 22.68 1.55
CA TYR A 326 -7.18 22.19 2.34
C TYR A 326 -6.48 23.28 3.17
N THR A 327 -7.17 24.39 3.42
CA THR A 327 -6.69 25.48 4.29
C THR A 327 -7.53 25.50 5.57
N PRO A 328 -6.91 25.62 6.77
CA PRO A 328 -7.64 25.70 8.04
C PRO A 328 -8.74 26.75 8.02
N SER A 329 -9.91 26.42 8.52
CA SER A 329 -11.11 27.25 8.50
C SER A 329 -11.97 26.99 9.74
N ASN A 330 -13.26 27.32 9.67
CA ASN A 330 -14.24 27.08 10.72
C ASN A 330 -15.57 26.58 10.14
N LYS A 331 -16.53 26.25 11.01
CA LYS A 331 -17.82 25.70 10.63
C LYS A 331 -18.66 26.58 9.66
N ASP A 332 -18.33 27.88 9.57
CA ASP A 332 -19.11 28.80 8.70
C ASP A 332 -18.95 28.47 7.22
N ILE A 333 -17.90 27.72 6.82
CA ILE A 333 -17.73 27.25 5.45
C ILE A 333 -18.94 26.45 4.95
N LEU A 334 -19.66 25.75 5.84
CA LEU A 334 -20.88 25.01 5.49
C LEU A 334 -22.05 25.91 5.09
N ASN A 335 -21.97 27.21 5.32
CA ASN A 335 -22.98 28.21 4.92
C ASN A 335 -22.63 28.88 3.59
N THR A 336 -21.43 28.65 3.02
CA THR A 336 -20.90 29.31 1.83
C THR A 336 -20.77 28.40 0.62
N LEU A 337 -21.37 27.22 0.69
CA LEU A 337 -21.26 26.19 -0.36
C LEU A 337 -21.91 26.65 -1.67
N SER A 338 -21.25 26.33 -2.76
CA SER A 338 -21.72 26.48 -4.13
C SER A 338 -22.19 25.14 -4.71
N GLU A 339 -22.96 25.21 -5.78
CA GLU A 339 -23.29 24.03 -6.59
C GLU A 339 -21.98 23.38 -7.07
N ASN A 340 -21.80 22.13 -6.99
CA ASN A 340 -20.60 21.35 -7.33
C ASN A 340 -19.48 21.32 -6.27
N ASP A 341 -19.58 22.05 -5.16
CA ASP A 341 -18.64 21.89 -4.06
C ASP A 341 -18.76 20.48 -3.45
N LYS A 342 -17.64 19.95 -2.99
CA LYS A 342 -17.59 18.65 -2.33
C LYS A 342 -17.34 18.82 -0.84
N ILE A 343 -18.18 18.23 -0.02
CA ILE A 343 -17.97 18.10 1.42
C ILE A 343 -17.43 16.69 1.68
N THR A 344 -16.30 16.60 2.33
CA THR A 344 -15.75 15.35 2.85
C THR A 344 -15.78 15.40 4.36
N VAL A 345 -16.30 14.38 5.01
CA VAL A 345 -16.29 14.22 6.47
C VAL A 345 -15.61 12.93 6.85
N ILE A 346 -14.85 12.95 7.93
CA ILE A 346 -14.04 11.84 8.39
C ILE A 346 -14.23 11.69 9.90
N ASP A 347 -14.52 10.47 10.33
CA ASP A 347 -14.52 10.02 11.71
C ASP A 347 -13.36 9.01 11.81
N HIS A 348 -12.33 9.36 12.57
CA HIS A 348 -11.07 8.62 12.63
C HIS A 348 -11.11 7.39 13.54
N ASP A 349 -12.01 7.37 14.51
CA ASP A 349 -12.03 6.36 15.58
C ASP A 349 -13.36 5.62 15.74
N GLY A 350 -14.36 5.96 14.89
CA GLY A 350 -15.65 5.29 14.86
C GLY A 350 -16.58 5.66 16.03
N ASP A 351 -16.34 6.78 16.69
CA ASP A 351 -17.16 7.25 17.83
C ASP A 351 -18.42 8.00 17.39
N ASN A 352 -18.64 8.11 16.07
CA ASN A 352 -19.71 8.85 15.40
C ASN A 352 -19.61 10.39 15.58
N ALA A 353 -18.47 10.93 15.99
CA ALA A 353 -18.16 12.35 15.89
C ALA A 353 -17.22 12.57 14.70
N PHE A 354 -17.58 13.47 13.79
CA PHE A 354 -16.66 13.79 12.70
C PHE A 354 -15.49 14.62 13.22
N ASP A 355 -14.26 14.10 13.04
CA ASP A 355 -13.02 14.77 13.37
C ASP A 355 -12.66 15.84 12.35
N VAL A 356 -12.95 15.58 11.07
CA VAL A 356 -12.60 16.45 9.95
C VAL A 356 -13.80 16.72 9.07
N VAL A 357 -13.95 17.98 8.71
CA VAL A 357 -14.83 18.46 7.62
C VAL A 357 -13.99 19.24 6.62
N LEU A 358 -13.91 18.75 5.40
CA LEU A 358 -13.20 19.38 4.31
C LEU A 358 -14.18 19.79 3.21
N VAL A 359 -14.22 21.08 2.90
CA VAL A 359 -14.97 21.62 1.76
C VAL A 359 -14.00 21.92 0.63
N THR A 360 -14.26 21.35 -0.55
CA THR A 360 -13.47 21.58 -1.76
C THR A 360 -14.35 22.23 -2.82
N THR A 361 -14.01 23.45 -3.21
CA THR A 361 -14.69 24.12 -4.33
C THR A 361 -14.37 23.45 -5.65
N SER A 362 -15.37 23.32 -6.50
CA SER A 362 -15.22 22.61 -7.76
C SER A 362 -15.93 23.30 -8.90
N TYR A 363 -15.28 23.32 -10.05
CA TYR A 363 -15.78 23.88 -11.30
C TYR A 363 -15.87 22.77 -12.36
N PRO A 364 -16.94 22.75 -13.17
CA PRO A 364 -17.01 21.84 -14.30
C PRO A 364 -15.84 22.08 -15.26
N ALA A 365 -15.25 21.00 -15.76
CA ALA A 365 -14.13 21.04 -16.70
C ALA A 365 -14.16 19.85 -17.64
N THR A 366 -13.41 19.91 -18.73
CA THR A 366 -13.27 18.81 -19.70
C THR A 366 -11.81 18.51 -19.94
N VAL A 367 -11.43 17.24 -19.89
CA VAL A 367 -10.05 16.80 -20.14
C VAL A 367 -9.69 17.04 -21.60
N THR A 368 -8.61 17.81 -21.84
CA THR A 368 -8.13 18.17 -23.17
C THR A 368 -6.87 17.40 -23.59
N SER A 369 -6.06 16.95 -22.62
CA SER A 369 -4.90 16.10 -22.85
C SER A 369 -4.64 15.25 -21.61
N VAL A 370 -4.04 14.06 -21.78
CA VAL A 370 -3.62 13.18 -20.68
C VAL A 370 -2.10 13.14 -20.49
N SER A 371 -1.31 13.71 -21.41
CA SER A 371 0.13 13.81 -21.28
C SER A 371 0.67 15.08 -21.99
N PRO A 372 0.95 16.17 -21.28
CA PRO A 372 0.61 16.40 -19.86
C PRO A 372 -0.90 16.43 -19.63
N LEU A 373 -1.34 16.17 -18.41
CA LEU A 373 -2.76 16.23 -18.04
C LEU A 373 -3.22 17.69 -18.04
N THR A 374 -4.18 18.00 -18.92
CA THR A 374 -4.77 19.34 -19.06
C THR A 374 -6.28 19.27 -19.16
N VAL A 375 -6.92 20.34 -18.73
CA VAL A 375 -8.38 20.51 -18.84
C VAL A 375 -8.71 21.88 -19.42
N ASP A 376 -9.88 21.97 -20.03
CA ASP A 376 -10.55 23.23 -20.33
C ASP A 376 -11.48 23.59 -19.17
N VAL A 377 -11.29 24.80 -18.61
CA VAL A 377 -12.13 25.39 -17.59
C VAL A 377 -12.61 26.74 -18.13
N ASP A 378 -13.87 26.84 -18.49
CA ASP A 378 -14.50 28.07 -19.03
C ASP A 378 -13.75 28.66 -20.26
N GLY A 379 -13.20 27.82 -21.14
CA GLY A 379 -12.46 28.21 -22.34
C GLY A 379 -10.96 28.47 -22.11
N GLU A 380 -10.45 28.24 -20.89
CA GLU A 380 -9.03 28.36 -20.57
C GLU A 380 -8.42 26.98 -20.31
N THR A 381 -7.30 26.69 -20.96
CA THR A 381 -6.55 25.43 -20.72
C THR A 381 -5.71 25.54 -19.46
N GLN A 382 -5.93 24.63 -18.52
CA GLN A 382 -5.18 24.50 -17.26
C GLN A 382 -4.39 23.20 -17.23
N THR A 383 -3.14 23.26 -16.79
CA THR A 383 -2.35 22.04 -16.44
C THR A 383 -2.74 21.62 -15.03
N VAL A 384 -3.05 20.34 -14.86
CA VAL A 384 -3.63 19.83 -13.62
C VAL A 384 -2.98 18.53 -13.17
N ARG A 385 -3.29 18.15 -11.92
CA ARG A 385 -2.97 16.84 -11.32
C ARG A 385 -4.28 16.11 -10.98
N ALA A 386 -4.23 14.80 -10.86
CA ALA A 386 -5.33 14.04 -10.27
C ALA A 386 -5.39 14.24 -8.75
N PHE A 387 -6.58 14.13 -8.15
CA PHE A 387 -6.73 14.06 -6.69
C PHE A 387 -6.11 12.78 -6.13
N SER A 388 -6.26 11.67 -6.86
CA SER A 388 -5.60 10.40 -6.55
C SER A 388 -4.71 9.97 -7.70
N SER A 389 -3.55 9.42 -7.38
CA SER A 389 -2.60 8.87 -8.37
C SER A 389 -3.15 7.64 -9.11
N THR A 390 -4.20 7.02 -8.58
CA THR A 390 -4.89 5.90 -9.22
C THR A 390 -5.94 6.33 -10.27
N ASP A 391 -6.27 7.63 -10.32
CA ASP A 391 -7.26 8.13 -11.29
C ASP A 391 -6.67 8.17 -12.71
N VAL A 392 -7.33 7.50 -13.64
CA VAL A 392 -7.00 7.50 -15.08
C VAL A 392 -8.09 8.24 -15.83
N PHE A 393 -7.71 9.26 -16.58
CA PHE A 393 -8.64 10.10 -17.36
C PHE A 393 -8.52 9.86 -18.85
N THR A 394 -9.58 10.22 -19.60
CA THR A 394 -9.61 10.16 -21.06
C THR A 394 -9.90 11.54 -21.64
N VAL A 395 -9.36 11.83 -22.83
CA VAL A 395 -9.64 13.10 -23.53
C VAL A 395 -11.14 13.19 -23.84
N GLY A 396 -11.74 14.35 -23.52
CA GLY A 396 -13.19 14.58 -23.64
C GLY A 396 -13.99 14.20 -22.40
N GLU A 397 -13.36 13.60 -21.37
CA GLU A 397 -14.04 13.28 -20.12
C GLU A 397 -14.42 14.54 -19.34
N ALA A 398 -15.68 14.58 -18.87
CA ALA A 398 -16.15 15.63 -17.99
C ALA A 398 -15.69 15.36 -16.55
N VAL A 399 -15.11 16.37 -15.92
CA VAL A 399 -14.50 16.29 -14.59
C VAL A 399 -14.82 17.52 -13.75
N TYR A 400 -14.52 17.46 -12.47
CA TYR A 400 -14.48 18.65 -11.61
C TYR A 400 -13.03 19.12 -11.43
N TYR A 401 -12.83 20.42 -11.67
CA TYR A 401 -11.58 21.12 -11.41
C TYR A 401 -11.65 21.86 -10.06
N SER A 402 -10.55 21.84 -9.31
CA SER A 402 -10.37 22.58 -8.07
C SER A 402 -8.99 23.20 -8.02
N GLN A 403 -8.87 24.41 -7.46
CA GLN A 403 -7.59 25.07 -7.23
C GLN A 403 -7.21 24.96 -5.75
N ILE A 404 -6.06 24.33 -5.45
CA ILE A 404 -5.59 24.05 -4.11
C ILE A 404 -4.12 24.44 -4.00
N CYS A 405 -3.78 25.33 -3.07
CA CYS A 405 -2.41 25.83 -2.85
C CYS A 405 -1.72 26.28 -4.15
N GLY A 406 -2.46 26.94 -5.04
CA GLY A 406 -1.93 27.47 -6.31
C GLY A 406 -1.82 26.45 -7.45
N ASN A 407 -2.16 25.19 -7.23
CA ASN A 407 -2.16 24.15 -8.25
C ASN A 407 -3.57 23.71 -8.62
N GLY A 408 -3.77 23.31 -9.88
CA GLY A 408 -5.01 22.73 -10.37
C GLY A 408 -5.08 21.24 -10.11
N TYR A 409 -6.23 20.77 -9.66
CA TYR A 409 -6.51 19.35 -9.42
C TYR A 409 -7.85 18.97 -10.06
N ILE A 410 -7.96 17.71 -10.52
CA ILE A 410 -9.21 17.19 -11.08
C ILE A 410 -9.63 15.89 -10.42
N ARG A 411 -10.94 15.70 -10.35
CA ARG A 411 -11.61 14.48 -9.93
C ARG A 411 -12.79 14.15 -10.84
N ARG A 412 -13.23 12.92 -10.85
CA ARG A 412 -14.43 12.52 -11.59
C ARG A 412 -15.70 13.14 -11.00
N LEU A 413 -16.77 13.13 -11.79
CA LEU A 413 -18.09 13.66 -11.41
C LEU A 413 -18.83 12.79 -10.38
N SER A 414 -18.37 11.58 -10.10
CA SER A 414 -18.98 10.62 -9.16
C SER A 414 -18.31 10.65 -7.81
#